data_057dd872282ee374452437d163caa69e
#
_entry.id   057dd872282ee374452437d163caa69e
#
_cell.length_a   1.000
_cell.length_b   1.000
_cell.length_c   1.000
_cell.angle_alpha   90.00
_cell.angle_beta   90.00
_cell.angle_gamma   90.00
#
_symmetry.space_group_name_H-M   'P 1'
#
loop_
_entity.id
_entity.type
_entity.pdbx_description
1 polymer ?
#
loop_
_entity_poly.entity_id
_entity_poly.type
_entity_poly.pdbx_seq_one_letter_code
_entity_poly.pdbx_strand_id
1 'polypeptide(L)'
;FTSNKLEVEMMEKRINAGKPVDDFIRIQDLWGIFVPKWYWFAISLFITLVCASLYLLSTPNIYTRTAAVLIKDDSKNGSSTSAMNEFADMGLFKSNTNINNELLTMKSPTLMTEVVRRLVLNETYIIRRGLKQIELYKNSPVWVTYLANNKKDVSFAIEINGSNQFHLSEFVVAGEETDEQFEGNIGDSIQTSAGTLAVSLTSQYNDSFIGSTIHYSKNSADKVADNYAQALRAELGNEDATIINLSIDDASVQKAEDILNTLIEVYNEKWIQDKNQIAVSTSQFIGERLGVIENELGHVDENISNISCPMSKQPLTYI
;
A
#
# COMPACT_ATOMS: atom_id res chain seq x y z
N PHE A 1 -57.37 34.01 69.57
CA PHE A 1 -57.73 34.13 68.11
C PHE A 1 -56.50 34.26 67.19
N THR A 2 -55.30 34.46 67.70
CA THR A 2 -54.08 34.66 66.93
C THR A 2 -53.25 33.35 66.68
N SER A 3 -53.47 32.31 67.48
CA SER A 3 -52.73 31.04 67.36
C SER A 3 -53.21 30.17 66.17
N ASN A 4 -54.48 30.22 65.82
CA ASN A 4 -55.04 29.39 64.74
C ASN A 4 -54.69 29.92 63.33
N LYS A 5 -54.36 31.23 63.23
CA LYS A 5 -53.95 31.84 61.95
C LYS A 5 -52.48 31.48 61.54
N LEU A 6 -51.64 31.34 62.55
CA LEU A 6 -50.21 30.92 62.31
C LEU A 6 -50.12 29.44 62.00
N GLU A 7 -50.97 28.57 62.50
CA GLU A 7 -50.96 27.13 62.13
C GLU A 7 -51.49 26.92 60.70
N VAL A 8 -52.55 27.67 60.30
CA VAL A 8 -53.05 27.58 58.93
C VAL A 8 -52.03 28.14 57.93
N GLU A 9 -51.36 29.19 58.24
CA GLU A 9 -50.27 29.77 57.34
C GLU A 9 -49.04 28.88 57.26
N MET A 10 -48.71 28.13 58.34
CA MET A 10 -47.64 27.13 58.33
C MET A 10 -48.02 25.84 57.61
N MET A 11 -49.31 25.44 57.67
CA MET A 11 -49.84 24.29 56.90
C MET A 11 -49.89 24.62 55.38
N GLU A 12 -50.30 25.83 55.01
CA GLU A 12 -50.35 26.28 53.64
C GLU A 12 -48.91 26.36 53.02
N LYS A 13 -47.97 26.78 53.85
CA LYS A 13 -46.55 26.79 53.43
C LYS A 13 -45.92 25.41 53.30
N ARG A 14 -46.42 24.39 54.06
CA ARG A 14 -46.02 23.01 53.96
C ARG A 14 -46.66 22.28 52.78
N ILE A 15 -47.86 22.63 52.40
CA ILE A 15 -48.59 22.03 51.26
C ILE A 15 -47.99 22.52 49.94
N ASN A 16 -47.43 23.74 49.90
CA ASN A 16 -46.73 24.25 48.70
C ASN A 16 -45.30 23.77 48.56
N ALA A 17 -44.71 23.12 49.59
CA ALA A 17 -43.34 22.56 49.52
C ALA A 17 -43.28 21.16 48.90
N GLY A 18 -44.39 20.57 48.49
CA GLY A 18 -44.48 19.18 48.03
C GLY A 18 -44.99 18.98 46.60
N LYS A 19 -44.84 19.99 45.70
CA LYS A 19 -45.04 19.70 44.27
C LYS A 19 -43.81 18.98 43.75
N PRO A 20 -43.94 17.73 43.25
CA PRO A 20 -42.86 17.12 42.51
C PRO A 20 -42.58 18.05 41.35
N VAL A 21 -41.33 18.56 41.29
CA VAL A 21 -40.81 19.20 40.11
C VAL A 21 -40.71 18.07 39.08
N ASP A 22 -41.78 17.92 38.29
CA ASP A 22 -41.69 17.11 37.06
C ASP A 22 -40.67 17.81 36.18
N ASP A 23 -39.43 17.33 36.29
CA ASP A 23 -38.26 17.81 35.58
C ASP A 23 -38.30 17.37 34.09
N PHE A 24 -39.53 17.30 33.55
CA PHE A 24 -39.70 17.14 32.10
C PHE A 24 -39.56 18.52 31.44
N ILE A 25 -38.36 18.78 30.94
CA ILE A 25 -38.07 19.95 30.08
C ILE A 25 -39.07 19.90 28.92
N ARG A 26 -40.11 20.74 28.97
CA ARG A 26 -41.08 20.83 27.89
C ARG A 26 -40.39 21.50 26.69
N ILE A 27 -40.57 20.94 25.49
CA ILE A 27 -40.04 21.49 24.24
C ILE A 27 -40.36 22.99 24.10
N GLN A 28 -41.50 23.44 24.64
CA GLN A 28 -41.91 24.86 24.66
C GLN A 28 -41.00 25.73 25.52
N ASP A 29 -40.45 25.23 26.64
CA ASP A 29 -39.53 26.00 27.51
C ASP A 29 -38.16 26.16 26.85
N LEU A 30 -37.72 25.14 26.05
CA LEU A 30 -36.53 25.24 25.21
C LEU A 30 -36.67 26.36 24.17
N TRP A 31 -37.80 26.46 23.49
CA TRP A 31 -38.04 27.56 22.53
C TRP A 31 -37.98 28.94 23.20
N GLY A 32 -38.50 29.09 24.42
CA GLY A 32 -38.42 30.34 25.18
C GLY A 32 -36.98 30.78 25.52
N ILE A 33 -36.04 29.83 25.63
CA ILE A 33 -34.63 30.10 25.90
C ILE A 33 -33.86 30.36 24.57
N PHE A 34 -34.22 29.65 23.49
CA PHE A 34 -33.55 29.77 22.20
C PHE A 34 -33.87 31.09 21.48
N VAL A 35 -35.13 31.51 21.46
CA VAL A 35 -35.57 32.69 20.69
C VAL A 35 -34.89 33.99 21.12
N PRO A 36 -34.73 34.33 22.40
CA PRO A 36 -34.10 35.58 22.79
C PRO A 36 -32.56 35.58 22.61
N LYS A 37 -31.93 34.37 22.46
CA LYS A 37 -30.47 34.24 22.32
C LYS A 37 -30.08 33.68 20.93
N TRP A 38 -30.94 33.81 19.93
CA TRP A 38 -30.70 33.28 18.58
C TRP A 38 -29.39 33.78 17.94
N TYR A 39 -28.96 35.00 18.27
CA TYR A 39 -27.71 35.57 17.77
C TYR A 39 -26.47 34.82 18.23
N TRP A 40 -26.48 34.18 19.41
CA TRP A 40 -25.40 33.31 19.87
C TRP A 40 -25.29 32.03 19.00
N PHE A 41 -26.44 31.48 18.61
CA PHE A 41 -26.47 30.36 17.67
C PHE A 41 -26.00 30.78 16.28
N ALA A 42 -26.38 31.96 15.80
CA ALA A 42 -25.94 32.50 14.52
C ALA A 42 -24.42 32.70 14.51
N ILE A 43 -23.84 33.28 15.59
CA ILE A 43 -22.40 33.45 15.72
C ILE A 43 -21.69 32.09 15.78
N SER A 44 -22.17 31.16 16.59
CA SER A 44 -21.59 29.80 16.67
C SER A 44 -21.63 29.09 15.32
N LEU A 45 -22.76 29.17 14.63
CA LEU A 45 -22.93 28.58 13.30
C LEU A 45 -21.96 29.22 12.28
N PHE A 46 -21.81 30.54 12.34
CA PHE A 46 -20.86 31.25 11.47
C PHE A 46 -19.43 30.83 11.73
N ILE A 47 -19.01 30.74 13.00
CA ILE A 47 -17.65 30.30 13.37
C ILE A 47 -17.40 28.87 12.90
N THR A 48 -18.34 27.94 13.13
CA THR A 48 -18.20 26.55 12.68
C THR A 48 -18.12 26.44 11.17
N LEU A 49 -18.89 27.25 10.43
CA LEU A 49 -18.86 27.26 8.96
C LEU A 49 -17.54 27.82 8.42
N VAL A 50 -16.99 28.86 9.05
CA VAL A 50 -15.66 29.40 8.72
C VAL A 50 -14.58 28.36 9.01
N CYS A 51 -14.60 27.70 10.17
CA CYS A 51 -13.65 26.65 10.51
C CYS A 51 -13.74 25.47 9.54
N ALA A 52 -14.95 25.01 9.19
CA ALA A 52 -15.17 23.96 8.21
C ALA A 52 -14.66 24.34 6.81
N SER A 53 -14.89 25.59 6.39
CA SER A 53 -14.38 26.12 5.12
C SER A 53 -12.85 26.15 5.08
N LEU A 54 -12.21 26.62 6.15
CA LEU A 54 -10.74 26.60 6.26
C LEU A 54 -10.18 25.20 6.25
N TYR A 55 -10.82 24.25 6.94
CA TYR A 55 -10.43 22.85 6.92
C TYR A 55 -10.53 22.24 5.51
N LEU A 56 -11.64 22.46 4.79
CA LEU A 56 -11.83 21.98 3.42
C LEU A 56 -10.82 22.58 2.44
N LEU A 57 -10.46 23.86 2.61
CA LEU A 57 -9.45 24.53 1.80
C LEU A 57 -8.02 24.00 2.08
N SER A 58 -7.76 23.49 3.28
CA SER A 58 -6.45 22.94 3.68
C SER A 58 -6.28 21.45 3.30
N THR A 59 -7.38 20.69 3.20
CA THR A 59 -7.32 19.25 2.95
C THR A 59 -7.07 18.96 1.46
N PRO A 60 -6.08 18.11 1.12
CA PRO A 60 -5.85 17.68 -0.26
C PRO A 60 -7.02 16.85 -0.78
N ASN A 61 -7.29 16.90 -2.07
CA ASN A 61 -8.26 16.02 -2.70
C ASN A 61 -7.67 14.61 -2.77
N ILE A 62 -8.47 13.60 -2.45
CA ILE A 62 -8.10 12.19 -2.56
C ILE A 62 -8.88 11.59 -3.71
N TYR A 63 -8.20 10.85 -4.58
CA TYR A 63 -8.77 10.19 -5.75
C TYR A 63 -8.59 8.69 -5.63
N THR A 64 -9.67 7.95 -5.81
CA THR A 64 -9.64 6.49 -5.90
C THR A 64 -9.41 6.07 -7.35
N ARG A 65 -8.43 5.20 -7.58
CA ARG A 65 -8.22 4.52 -8.85
C ARG A 65 -8.44 3.03 -8.70
N THR A 66 -9.00 2.41 -9.74
CA THR A 66 -9.32 0.98 -9.76
C THR A 66 -8.73 0.33 -11.00
N ALA A 67 -8.27 -0.91 -10.83
CA ALA A 67 -7.84 -1.79 -11.91
C ALA A 67 -8.45 -3.17 -11.71
N ALA A 68 -8.82 -3.85 -12.79
CA ALA A 68 -9.35 -5.21 -12.75
C ALA A 68 -8.34 -6.18 -13.38
N VAL A 69 -8.00 -7.23 -12.65
CA VAL A 69 -7.07 -8.28 -13.10
C VAL A 69 -7.82 -9.59 -13.24
N LEU A 70 -7.79 -10.16 -14.45
CA LEU A 70 -8.34 -11.48 -14.70
C LEU A 70 -7.27 -12.54 -14.40
N ILE A 71 -7.53 -13.39 -13.41
CA ILE A 71 -6.69 -14.55 -13.11
C ILE A 71 -7.15 -15.71 -13.95
N LYS A 72 -6.25 -16.22 -14.79
CA LYS A 72 -6.52 -17.40 -15.61
C LYS A 72 -6.39 -18.66 -14.75
N ASP A 73 -7.51 -19.35 -14.53
CA ASP A 73 -7.52 -20.63 -13.83
C ASP A 73 -7.11 -21.74 -14.82
N ASP A 74 -5.88 -22.24 -14.68
CA ASP A 74 -5.37 -23.32 -15.52
C ASP A 74 -6.11 -24.66 -15.30
N SER A 75 -6.87 -24.78 -14.20
CA SER A 75 -7.58 -26.02 -13.85
C SER A 75 -8.84 -26.23 -14.67
N LYS A 76 -9.42 -25.21 -15.30
CA LYS A 76 -10.65 -25.30 -16.11
C LYS A 76 -10.41 -25.48 -17.63
N ASN A 77 -9.19 -25.25 -18.11
CA ASN A 77 -8.86 -25.44 -19.52
C ASN A 77 -8.39 -26.91 -19.77
N GLY A 78 -9.34 -27.82 -20.00
CA GLY A 78 -9.14 -29.22 -20.28
C GLY A 78 -8.45 -29.58 -21.61
N SER A 79 -7.43 -28.80 -22.02
CA SER A 79 -6.59 -29.10 -23.19
C SER A 79 -5.11 -29.34 -22.85
N SER A 80 -4.74 -29.43 -21.57
CA SER A 80 -3.44 -29.99 -21.22
C SER A 80 -3.46 -31.50 -21.48
N THR A 81 -2.53 -31.98 -22.31
CA THR A 81 -2.29 -33.34 -22.71
C THR A 81 -2.59 -34.30 -21.55
N SER A 82 -3.32 -35.42 -21.86
CA SER A 82 -3.77 -36.45 -20.90
C SER A 82 -2.67 -36.94 -19.93
N ALA A 83 -1.40 -36.88 -20.34
CA ALA A 83 -0.26 -37.17 -19.48
C ALA A 83 -0.10 -36.22 -18.30
N MET A 84 -0.40 -34.90 -18.44
CA MET A 84 -0.26 -33.90 -17.39
C MET A 84 -1.37 -34.02 -16.34
N ASN A 85 -2.58 -34.46 -16.75
CA ASN A 85 -3.69 -34.77 -15.84
C ASN A 85 -3.43 -36.05 -15.03
N GLU A 86 -2.79 -37.08 -15.61
CA GLU A 86 -2.40 -38.31 -14.90
C GLU A 86 -1.35 -38.02 -13.81
N PHE A 87 -0.41 -37.09 -14.06
CA PHE A 87 0.56 -36.64 -13.06
C PHE A 87 -0.09 -35.76 -11.97
N ALA A 88 -1.12 -34.98 -12.30
CA ALA A 88 -1.90 -34.22 -11.33
C ALA A 88 -2.71 -35.14 -10.40
N ASP A 89 -3.30 -36.21 -10.90
CA ASP A 89 -4.03 -37.21 -10.11
C ASP A 89 -3.09 -38.00 -9.17
N MET A 90 -1.82 -38.16 -9.53
CA MET A 90 -0.80 -38.73 -8.66
C MET A 90 -0.37 -37.80 -7.52
N GLY A 91 -0.98 -36.62 -7.38
CA GLY A 91 -0.72 -35.65 -6.29
C GLY A 91 0.58 -34.84 -6.45
N LEU A 92 1.31 -35.04 -7.58
CA LEU A 92 2.58 -34.36 -7.84
C LEU A 92 2.39 -32.91 -8.29
N PHE A 93 1.22 -32.54 -8.82
CA PHE A 93 0.90 -31.19 -9.28
C PHE A 93 -0.56 -30.82 -8.94
N LYS A 94 -0.86 -30.53 -7.68
CA LYS A 94 -2.08 -29.81 -7.35
C LYS A 94 -1.82 -28.31 -7.61
N SER A 95 -1.97 -27.89 -8.86
CA SER A 95 -2.11 -26.48 -9.21
C SER A 95 -3.54 -26.01 -8.87
N ASN A 96 -3.94 -26.07 -7.60
CA ASN A 96 -5.07 -25.29 -7.13
C ASN A 96 -4.57 -23.83 -7.06
N THR A 97 -4.69 -23.10 -8.15
CA THR A 97 -4.61 -21.65 -8.12
C THR A 97 -5.80 -21.17 -7.30
N ASN A 98 -5.61 -21.09 -6.01
CA ASN A 98 -6.63 -20.52 -5.11
C ASN A 98 -6.59 -19.01 -5.31
N ILE A 99 -7.62 -18.45 -5.94
CA ILE A 99 -7.75 -17.02 -6.22
C ILE A 99 -7.52 -16.17 -4.96
N ASN A 100 -7.89 -16.72 -3.80
CA ASN A 100 -7.60 -16.08 -2.52
C ASN A 100 -6.08 -15.99 -2.22
N ASN A 101 -5.30 -16.99 -2.66
CA ASN A 101 -3.84 -16.93 -2.50
C ASN A 101 -3.24 -15.86 -3.44
N GLU A 102 -3.76 -15.75 -4.67
CA GLU A 102 -3.32 -14.72 -5.60
C GLU A 102 -3.68 -13.30 -5.09
N LEU A 103 -4.88 -13.15 -4.52
CA LEU A 103 -5.29 -11.91 -3.87
C LEU A 103 -4.35 -11.53 -2.71
N LEU A 104 -3.99 -12.49 -1.86
CA LEU A 104 -3.03 -12.27 -0.77
C LEU A 104 -1.62 -11.98 -1.31
N THR A 105 -1.22 -12.62 -2.40
CA THR A 105 0.06 -12.36 -3.04
C THR A 105 0.13 -10.94 -3.58
N MET A 106 -0.92 -10.44 -4.22
CA MET A 106 -0.99 -9.05 -4.71
C MET A 106 -0.94 -8.01 -3.58
N LYS A 107 -1.45 -8.35 -2.39
CA LYS A 107 -1.35 -7.50 -1.18
C LYS A 107 -0.04 -7.68 -0.42
N SER A 108 0.86 -8.53 -0.90
CA SER A 108 2.13 -8.80 -0.22
C SER A 108 3.01 -7.55 -0.13
N PRO A 109 3.54 -7.21 1.06
CA PRO A 109 4.53 -6.13 1.21
C PRO A 109 5.75 -6.31 0.31
N THR A 110 6.16 -7.57 0.05
CA THR A 110 7.30 -7.87 -0.82
C THR A 110 7.09 -7.39 -2.26
N LEU A 111 5.88 -7.61 -2.82
CA LEU A 111 5.56 -7.10 -4.15
C LEU A 111 5.50 -5.57 -4.13
N MET A 112 4.89 -5.00 -3.10
CA MET A 112 4.79 -3.55 -2.96
C MET A 112 6.16 -2.89 -2.78
N THR A 113 7.13 -3.53 -2.09
CA THR A 113 8.52 -3.02 -2.00
C THR A 113 9.15 -2.89 -3.39
N GLU A 114 8.91 -3.85 -4.28
CA GLU A 114 9.41 -3.77 -5.66
C GLU A 114 8.74 -2.63 -6.44
N VAL A 115 7.42 -2.43 -6.28
CA VAL A 115 6.69 -1.30 -6.86
C VAL A 115 7.26 0.04 -6.37
N VAL A 116 7.46 0.16 -5.05
CA VAL A 116 8.03 1.37 -4.42
C VAL A 116 9.42 1.68 -4.97
N ARG A 117 10.25 0.66 -5.17
CA ARG A 117 11.60 0.83 -5.75
C ARG A 117 11.57 1.25 -7.21
N ARG A 118 10.71 0.64 -8.03
CA ARG A 118 10.59 0.97 -9.47
C ARG A 118 10.07 2.37 -9.71
N LEU A 119 9.11 2.79 -8.92
CA LEU A 119 8.50 4.12 -9.03
C LEU A 119 9.16 5.18 -8.14
N VAL A 120 10.17 4.80 -7.33
CA VAL A 120 10.86 5.69 -6.37
C VAL A 120 9.88 6.38 -5.42
N LEU A 121 8.85 5.66 -4.96
CA LEU A 121 7.80 6.22 -4.09
C LEU A 121 8.29 6.54 -2.68
N ASN A 122 9.46 6.06 -2.32
CA ASN A 122 10.12 6.38 -1.06
C ASN A 122 10.67 7.82 -1.00
N GLU A 123 10.66 8.55 -2.13
CA GLU A 123 11.02 9.95 -2.23
C GLU A 123 9.79 10.79 -2.60
N THR A 124 9.51 11.82 -1.81
CA THR A 124 8.30 12.64 -1.97
C THR A 124 8.69 14.11 -2.06
N TYR A 125 8.09 14.81 -3.01
CA TYR A 125 8.26 16.26 -3.24
C TYR A 125 6.91 16.94 -3.04
N ILE A 126 6.81 17.83 -2.04
CA ILE A 126 5.58 18.52 -1.69
C ILE A 126 5.81 20.02 -1.81
N ILE A 127 4.93 20.71 -2.53
CA ILE A 127 4.89 22.17 -2.58
C ILE A 127 3.65 22.69 -1.84
N ARG A 128 3.81 23.79 -1.12
CA ARG A 128 2.68 24.49 -0.50
C ARG A 128 2.19 25.60 -1.43
N ARG A 129 0.95 25.48 -1.89
CA ARG A 129 0.25 26.53 -2.63
C ARG A 129 -0.91 27.07 -1.78
N GLY A 130 -0.71 28.25 -1.15
CA GLY A 130 -1.65 28.80 -0.18
C GLY A 130 -1.79 27.90 1.04
N LEU A 131 -3.00 27.39 1.32
CA LEU A 131 -3.28 26.49 2.44
C LEU A 131 -3.17 24.99 2.06
N LYS A 132 -3.03 24.67 0.78
CA LYS A 132 -2.95 23.28 0.31
C LYS A 132 -1.50 22.82 0.16
N GLN A 133 -1.25 21.58 0.59
CA GLN A 133 -0.04 20.83 0.26
C GLN A 133 -0.33 19.96 -0.97
N ILE A 134 0.51 20.08 -1.98
CA ILE A 134 0.38 19.38 -3.26
C ILE A 134 1.62 18.52 -3.45
N GLU A 135 1.45 17.22 -3.56
CA GLU A 135 2.52 16.31 -3.95
C GLU A 135 2.79 16.42 -5.45
N LEU A 136 4.04 16.66 -5.81
CA LEU A 136 4.43 16.90 -7.20
C LEU A 136 4.70 15.61 -7.98
N TYR A 137 5.01 14.50 -7.28
CA TYR A 137 5.35 13.21 -7.89
C TYR A 137 6.33 13.38 -9.07
N LYS A 138 5.98 12.96 -10.28
CA LYS A 138 6.82 13.11 -11.50
C LYS A 138 6.89 14.55 -12.04
N ASN A 139 6.07 15.45 -11.51
CA ASN A 139 6.02 16.86 -11.93
C ASN A 139 6.89 17.78 -11.05
N SER A 140 7.79 17.23 -10.26
CA SER A 140 8.73 18.03 -9.47
C SER A 140 9.69 18.80 -10.39
N PRO A 141 9.93 20.11 -10.16
CA PRO A 141 10.90 20.88 -10.92
C PRO A 141 12.36 20.55 -10.58
N VAL A 142 12.57 19.87 -9.43
CA VAL A 142 13.89 19.46 -8.95
C VAL A 142 13.93 17.97 -8.68
N TRP A 143 15.12 17.38 -8.82
CA TRP A 143 15.41 16.01 -8.46
C TRP A 143 16.63 15.95 -7.55
N VAL A 144 16.50 15.23 -6.44
CA VAL A 144 17.58 15.01 -5.47
C VAL A 144 18.24 13.68 -5.76
N THR A 145 19.56 13.68 -5.93
CA THR A 145 20.35 12.46 -6.15
C THR A 145 21.35 12.30 -5.01
N TYR A 146 21.37 11.15 -4.36
CA TYR A 146 22.39 10.82 -3.37
C TYR A 146 23.57 10.13 -4.04
N LEU A 147 24.79 10.62 -3.80
CA LEU A 147 26.02 10.02 -4.34
C LEU A 147 26.41 8.73 -3.59
N ALA A 148 25.97 8.59 -2.33
CA ALA A 148 26.14 7.38 -1.54
C ALA A 148 24.77 6.85 -1.09
N ASN A 149 24.67 5.52 -0.95
CA ASN A 149 23.41 4.88 -0.55
C ASN A 149 23.02 5.29 0.89
N ASN A 150 22.15 6.27 1.00
CA ASN A 150 21.60 6.72 2.27
C ASN A 150 20.33 5.92 2.60
N LYS A 151 20.39 5.14 3.69
CA LYS A 151 19.26 4.34 4.19
C LYS A 151 18.47 5.05 5.29
N LYS A 152 18.89 6.26 5.70
CA LYS A 152 18.21 7.00 6.76
C LYS A 152 16.98 7.73 6.19
N ASP A 153 15.97 7.84 7.02
CA ASP A 153 14.83 8.73 6.76
C ASP A 153 15.35 10.18 6.83
N VAL A 154 15.07 10.97 5.81
CA VAL A 154 15.57 12.36 5.69
C VAL A 154 14.46 13.24 5.14
N SER A 155 14.33 14.44 5.66
CA SER A 155 13.53 15.49 5.04
C SER A 155 14.23 16.85 5.14
N PHE A 156 14.01 17.71 4.16
CA PHE A 156 14.50 19.10 4.13
C PHE A 156 13.69 19.94 3.14
N ALA A 157 13.78 21.23 3.29
CA ALA A 157 13.19 22.19 2.37
C ALA A 157 14.21 22.63 1.32
N ILE A 158 13.77 22.74 0.07
CA ILE A 158 14.53 23.20 -1.08
C ILE A 158 13.87 24.49 -1.57
N GLU A 159 14.52 25.62 -1.43
CA GLU A 159 14.09 26.89 -2.00
C GLU A 159 14.89 27.19 -3.27
N ILE A 160 14.19 27.49 -4.36
CA ILE A 160 14.81 27.78 -5.65
C ILE A 160 15.03 29.29 -5.77
N ASN A 161 16.30 29.72 -5.67
CA ASN A 161 16.71 31.12 -5.72
C ASN A 161 17.21 31.53 -7.11
N GLY A 162 16.31 31.43 -8.13
CA GLY A 162 16.66 31.72 -9.53
C GLY A 162 16.94 30.47 -10.36
N SER A 163 17.46 30.65 -11.57
CA SER A 163 17.65 29.55 -12.53
C SER A 163 18.83 28.63 -12.23
N ASN A 164 19.71 28.97 -11.29
CA ASN A 164 20.92 28.18 -11.04
C ASN A 164 21.32 28.03 -9.56
N GLN A 165 20.55 28.60 -8.63
CA GLN A 165 20.87 28.57 -7.21
C GLN A 165 19.72 27.99 -6.41
N PHE A 166 20.06 27.23 -5.36
CA PHE A 166 19.09 26.75 -4.40
C PHE A 166 19.61 26.93 -2.98
N HIS A 167 18.69 26.99 -2.04
CA HIS A 167 18.92 27.02 -0.60
C HIS A 167 18.26 25.81 0.03
N LEU A 168 19.02 25.06 0.85
CA LEU A 168 18.52 23.92 1.62
C LEU A 168 18.41 24.32 3.08
N SER A 169 17.30 23.98 3.71
CA SER A 169 17.01 24.29 5.12
C SER A 169 16.09 23.24 5.74
N GLU A 170 15.80 23.38 7.03
CA GLU A 170 14.84 22.50 7.75
C GLU A 170 15.22 21.02 7.69
N PHE A 171 16.50 20.70 7.90
CA PHE A 171 16.95 19.32 7.86
C PHE A 171 16.45 18.49 9.05
N VAL A 172 15.82 17.35 8.77
CA VAL A 172 15.49 16.33 9.75
C VAL A 172 16.11 15.01 9.29
N VAL A 173 17.01 14.44 10.07
CA VAL A 173 17.71 13.19 9.75
C VAL A 173 17.41 12.17 10.84
N ALA A 174 16.81 11.04 10.46
CA ALA A 174 16.38 9.99 11.38
C ALA A 174 15.48 10.47 12.53
N GLY A 175 14.69 11.55 12.28
CA GLY A 175 13.76 12.16 13.25
C GLY A 175 14.39 13.24 14.14
N GLU A 176 15.68 13.56 13.98
CA GLU A 176 16.36 14.65 14.69
C GLU A 176 16.45 15.89 13.80
N GLU A 177 15.95 17.02 14.28
CA GLU A 177 16.05 18.32 13.60
C GLU A 177 17.48 18.87 13.72
N THR A 178 18.00 19.42 12.62
CA THR A 178 19.33 20.01 12.54
C THR A 178 19.22 21.40 11.95
N ASP A 179 19.86 22.39 12.57
CA ASP A 179 19.88 23.79 12.10
C ASP A 179 20.84 24.00 10.91
N GLU A 180 21.09 22.97 10.11
CA GLU A 180 21.95 23.06 8.95
C GLU A 180 21.25 23.80 7.81
N GLN A 181 22.01 24.67 7.15
CA GLN A 181 21.57 25.39 5.96
C GLN A 181 22.71 25.35 4.93
N PHE A 182 22.36 25.13 3.68
CA PHE A 182 23.31 25.06 2.60
C PHE A 182 22.83 25.88 1.40
N GLU A 183 23.75 26.62 0.80
CA GLU A 183 23.53 27.27 -0.48
C GLU A 183 24.42 26.60 -1.54
N GLY A 184 23.87 26.37 -2.71
CA GLY A 184 24.58 25.73 -3.78
C GLY A 184 24.06 26.07 -5.15
N ASN A 185 24.86 25.71 -6.17
CA ASN A 185 24.41 25.80 -7.54
C ASN A 185 23.79 24.46 -7.96
N ILE A 186 22.84 24.53 -8.86
CA ILE A 186 22.18 23.36 -9.42
C ILE A 186 23.21 22.49 -10.14
N GLY A 187 23.24 21.20 -9.80
CA GLY A 187 24.19 20.22 -10.30
C GLY A 187 25.43 20.03 -9.41
N ASP A 188 25.70 20.91 -8.47
CA ASP A 188 26.79 20.74 -7.52
C ASP A 188 26.46 19.72 -6.45
N SER A 189 27.46 18.98 -5.98
CA SER A 189 27.31 18.05 -4.86
C SER A 189 27.61 18.74 -3.54
N ILE A 190 26.70 18.61 -2.59
CA ILE A 190 26.83 19.17 -1.24
C ILE A 190 26.91 18.04 -0.22
N GLN A 191 27.84 18.17 0.72
CA GLN A 191 27.96 17.26 1.84
C GLN A 191 27.12 17.77 3.02
N THR A 192 26.13 16.99 3.41
CA THR A 192 25.21 17.30 4.51
C THR A 192 25.24 16.20 5.56
N SER A 193 24.59 16.39 6.71
CA SER A 193 24.37 15.34 7.73
C SER A 193 23.62 14.12 7.19
N ALA A 194 22.81 14.32 6.14
CA ALA A 194 22.11 13.28 5.40
C ALA A 194 22.97 12.53 4.38
N GLY A 195 24.25 12.92 4.19
CA GLY A 195 25.14 12.38 3.18
C GLY A 195 25.39 13.37 2.04
N THR A 196 26.17 12.95 1.04
CA THR A 196 26.45 13.80 -0.12
C THR A 196 25.30 13.69 -1.11
N LEU A 197 24.67 14.81 -1.41
CA LEU A 197 23.55 14.93 -2.33
C LEU A 197 23.80 15.98 -3.41
N ALA A 198 23.14 15.86 -4.52
CA ALA A 198 23.11 16.85 -5.59
C ALA A 198 21.66 17.15 -5.96
N VAL A 199 21.36 18.44 -6.20
CA VAL A 199 20.04 18.89 -6.68
C VAL A 199 20.16 19.23 -8.15
N SER A 200 19.32 18.64 -8.98
CA SER A 200 19.26 18.88 -10.43
C SER A 200 17.88 19.38 -10.85
N LEU A 201 17.83 20.19 -11.92
CA LEU A 201 16.53 20.58 -12.51
C LEU A 201 15.98 19.47 -13.38
N THR A 202 14.67 19.35 -13.38
CA THR A 202 13.93 18.45 -14.28
C THR A 202 13.39 19.21 -15.49
N SER A 203 12.87 18.50 -16.48
CA SER A 203 12.15 19.09 -17.62
C SER A 203 10.87 19.84 -17.23
N GLN A 204 10.39 19.65 -15.99
CA GLN A 204 9.21 20.32 -15.45
C GLN A 204 9.49 21.68 -14.80
N TYR A 205 10.78 22.04 -14.72
CA TYR A 205 11.17 23.36 -14.20
C TYR A 205 10.70 24.48 -15.13
N ASN A 206 10.16 25.50 -14.51
CA ASN A 206 9.85 26.80 -15.15
C ASN A 206 10.01 27.93 -14.13
N ASP A 207 10.08 29.15 -14.61
CA ASP A 207 10.34 30.34 -13.78
C ASP A 207 9.26 30.60 -12.71
N SER A 208 8.09 29.99 -12.80
CA SER A 208 7.04 30.10 -11.78
C SER A 208 7.41 29.43 -10.45
N PHE A 209 8.43 28.58 -10.44
CA PHE A 209 8.93 27.92 -9.24
C PHE A 209 10.00 28.74 -8.50
N ILE A 210 10.48 29.85 -9.08
CA ILE A 210 11.45 30.73 -8.42
C ILE A 210 10.81 31.33 -7.15
N GLY A 211 11.50 31.23 -6.02
CA GLY A 211 11.00 31.62 -4.70
C GLY A 211 9.99 30.64 -4.08
N SER A 212 9.79 29.48 -4.69
CA SER A 212 8.96 28.44 -4.13
C SER A 212 9.79 27.47 -3.27
N THR A 213 9.23 27.09 -2.11
CA THR A 213 9.82 26.09 -1.22
C THR A 213 9.21 24.72 -1.51
N ILE A 214 10.05 23.74 -1.79
CA ILE A 214 9.68 22.36 -2.03
C ILE A 214 10.19 21.54 -0.84
N HIS A 215 9.30 20.90 -0.11
CA HIS A 215 9.66 19.98 0.94
C HIS A 215 9.94 18.61 0.33
N TYR A 216 11.19 18.18 0.44
CA TYR A 216 11.63 16.84 0.05
C TYR A 216 11.61 15.93 1.28
N SER A 217 11.16 14.71 1.10
CA SER A 217 11.30 13.68 2.11
C SER A 217 11.64 12.32 1.47
N LYS A 218 12.55 11.61 2.11
CA LYS A 218 12.95 10.25 1.78
C LYS A 218 12.73 9.36 2.98
N ASN A 219 11.96 8.30 2.79
CA ASN A 219 11.67 7.31 3.81
C ASN A 219 12.24 5.94 3.41
N SER A 220 12.30 5.01 4.36
CA SER A 220 12.63 3.62 4.06
C SER A 220 11.63 3.04 3.06
N ALA A 221 12.13 2.39 1.98
CA ALA A 221 11.27 1.78 0.97
C ALA A 221 10.35 0.71 1.56
N ASP A 222 10.81 -0.05 2.54
CA ASP A 222 10.02 -1.09 3.19
C ASP A 222 8.85 -0.49 3.99
N LYS A 223 9.09 0.60 4.75
CA LYS A 223 8.04 1.31 5.49
C LYS A 223 6.97 1.91 4.55
N VAL A 224 7.41 2.49 3.43
CA VAL A 224 6.50 3.03 2.41
C VAL A 224 5.70 1.91 1.74
N ALA A 225 6.35 0.77 1.45
CA ALA A 225 5.69 -0.40 0.89
C ALA A 225 4.63 -0.99 1.82
N ASP A 226 4.92 -1.07 3.13
CA ASP A 226 3.94 -1.52 4.13
C ASP A 226 2.71 -0.61 4.17
N ASN A 227 2.90 0.71 4.10
CA ASN A 227 1.81 1.68 4.07
C ASN A 227 0.95 1.50 2.81
N TYR A 228 1.55 1.35 1.63
CA TYR A 228 0.81 1.12 0.39
C TYR A 228 0.14 -0.26 0.33
N ALA A 229 0.78 -1.30 0.86
CA ALA A 229 0.19 -2.64 0.96
C ALA A 229 -1.07 -2.65 1.85
N GLN A 230 -1.09 -1.86 2.93
CA GLN A 230 -2.25 -1.69 3.80
C GLN A 230 -3.35 -0.82 3.14
N ALA A 231 -2.95 0.22 2.39
CA ALA A 231 -3.87 1.10 1.68
C ALA A 231 -4.51 0.43 0.45
N LEU A 232 -3.83 -0.56 -0.13
CA LEU A 232 -4.31 -1.31 -1.29
C LEU A 232 -5.53 -2.15 -0.91
N ARG A 233 -6.66 -1.89 -1.52
CA ARG A 233 -7.85 -2.73 -1.46
C ARG A 233 -7.84 -3.68 -2.63
N ALA A 234 -7.95 -4.97 -2.34
CA ALA A 234 -8.08 -6.02 -3.35
C ALA A 234 -9.28 -6.88 -2.98
N GLU A 235 -10.24 -6.99 -3.87
CA GLU A 235 -11.52 -7.68 -3.66
C GLU A 235 -11.85 -8.53 -4.88
N LEU A 236 -12.54 -9.65 -4.66
CA LEU A 236 -13.05 -10.46 -5.77
C LEU A 236 -14.25 -9.74 -6.42
N GLY A 237 -14.29 -9.72 -7.73
CA GLY A 237 -15.38 -9.08 -8.49
C GLY A 237 -16.74 -9.74 -8.23
N ASN A 238 -16.77 -11.06 -8.00
CA ASN A 238 -17.89 -11.88 -7.54
C ASN A 238 -17.33 -13.13 -6.87
N GLU A 239 -18.12 -13.84 -6.03
CA GLU A 239 -17.67 -15.06 -5.33
C GLU A 239 -17.17 -16.16 -6.27
N ASP A 240 -17.74 -16.25 -7.49
CA ASP A 240 -17.34 -17.21 -8.53
C ASP A 240 -16.45 -16.61 -9.63
N ALA A 241 -16.06 -15.34 -9.50
CA ALA A 241 -15.29 -14.65 -10.53
C ALA A 241 -13.79 -14.86 -10.35
N THR A 242 -13.11 -15.05 -11.48
CA THR A 242 -11.65 -15.07 -11.58
C THR A 242 -11.08 -13.65 -11.73
N ILE A 243 -11.86 -12.62 -11.37
CA ILE A 243 -11.48 -11.22 -11.51
C ILE A 243 -11.20 -10.64 -10.12
N ILE A 244 -10.01 -10.08 -9.96
CA ILE A 244 -9.62 -9.31 -8.77
C ILE A 244 -9.71 -7.83 -9.12
N ASN A 245 -10.49 -7.08 -8.35
CA ASN A 245 -10.56 -5.63 -8.40
C ASN A 245 -9.56 -5.05 -7.40
N LEU A 246 -8.61 -4.29 -7.91
CA LEU A 246 -7.62 -3.56 -7.12
C LEU A 246 -8.05 -2.10 -7.05
N SER A 247 -7.97 -1.48 -5.88
CA SER A 247 -8.20 -0.04 -5.74
C SER A 247 -7.26 0.58 -4.73
N ILE A 248 -6.84 1.81 -5.01
CA ILE A 248 -5.96 2.60 -4.15
C ILE A 248 -6.40 4.05 -4.14
N ASP A 249 -6.25 4.67 -2.98
CA ASP A 249 -6.54 6.09 -2.77
C ASP A 249 -5.24 6.87 -2.71
N ASP A 250 -5.12 7.93 -3.51
CA ASP A 250 -3.94 8.81 -3.49
C ASP A 250 -4.35 10.26 -3.84
N ALA A 251 -3.54 11.22 -3.41
CA ALA A 251 -3.73 12.63 -3.77
C ALA A 251 -3.40 12.91 -5.24
N SER A 252 -2.54 12.08 -5.85
CA SER A 252 -2.16 12.15 -7.27
C SER A 252 -2.81 11.01 -8.06
N VAL A 253 -3.66 11.38 -9.01
CA VAL A 253 -4.29 10.44 -9.95
C VAL A 253 -3.24 9.61 -10.70
N GLN A 254 -2.22 10.27 -11.24
CA GLN A 254 -1.15 9.62 -12.00
C GLN A 254 -0.35 8.64 -11.14
N LYS A 255 -0.04 9.01 -9.89
CA LYS A 255 0.67 8.15 -8.96
C LYS A 255 -0.14 6.89 -8.63
N ALA A 256 -1.44 7.03 -8.36
CA ALA A 256 -2.32 5.89 -8.11
C ALA A 256 -2.40 4.93 -9.31
N GLU A 257 -2.50 5.47 -10.53
CA GLU A 257 -2.48 4.68 -11.78
C GLU A 257 -1.14 3.96 -11.98
N ASP A 258 -0.04 4.66 -11.79
CA ASP A 258 1.31 4.09 -11.92
C ASP A 258 1.53 2.96 -10.90
N ILE A 259 1.07 3.13 -9.65
CA ILE A 259 1.16 2.09 -8.62
C ILE A 259 0.41 0.82 -9.04
N LEU A 260 -0.86 0.95 -9.46
CA LEU A 260 -1.66 -0.19 -9.86
C LEU A 260 -1.09 -0.89 -11.10
N ASN A 261 -0.68 -0.14 -12.11
CA ASN A 261 -0.10 -0.70 -13.34
C ASN A 261 1.23 -1.42 -13.05
N THR A 262 2.11 -0.79 -12.29
CA THR A 262 3.41 -1.40 -11.92
C THR A 262 3.22 -2.61 -11.00
N LEU A 263 2.23 -2.59 -10.10
CA LEU A 263 1.91 -3.75 -9.28
C LEU A 263 1.48 -4.95 -10.13
N ILE A 264 0.63 -4.73 -11.13
CA ILE A 264 0.20 -5.78 -12.06
C ILE A 264 1.39 -6.30 -12.88
N GLU A 265 2.27 -5.41 -13.33
CA GLU A 265 3.48 -5.79 -14.07
C GLU A 265 4.42 -6.65 -13.22
N VAL A 266 4.76 -6.21 -12.00
CA VAL A 266 5.60 -6.95 -11.04
C VAL A 266 4.98 -8.30 -10.68
N TYR A 267 3.66 -8.34 -10.45
CA TYR A 267 2.95 -9.59 -10.22
C TYR A 267 3.07 -10.56 -11.39
N ASN A 268 2.85 -10.08 -12.63
CA ASN A 268 2.97 -10.92 -13.82
C ASN A 268 4.39 -11.44 -14.03
N GLU A 269 5.40 -10.61 -13.83
CA GLU A 269 6.81 -11.02 -13.92
C GLU A 269 7.13 -12.12 -12.89
N LYS A 270 6.70 -11.92 -11.65
CA LYS A 270 6.90 -12.90 -10.59
C LYS A 270 6.17 -14.21 -10.88
N TRP A 271 4.94 -14.13 -11.34
CA TRP A 271 4.16 -15.31 -11.72
C TRP A 271 4.85 -16.11 -12.83
N ILE A 272 5.37 -15.44 -13.88
CA ILE A 272 6.13 -16.10 -14.96
C ILE A 272 7.41 -16.74 -14.39
N GLN A 273 8.13 -16.04 -13.52
CA GLN A 273 9.35 -16.54 -12.89
C GLN A 273 9.07 -17.79 -12.06
N ASP A 274 8.02 -17.79 -11.25
CA ASP A 274 7.62 -18.91 -10.40
C ASP A 274 7.21 -20.12 -11.26
N LYS A 275 6.44 -19.93 -12.34
CA LYS A 275 6.09 -20.99 -13.30
C LYS A 275 7.30 -21.59 -14.01
N ASN A 276 8.24 -20.74 -14.44
CA ASN A 276 9.49 -21.21 -15.05
C ASN A 276 10.34 -22.00 -14.05
N GLN A 277 10.43 -21.57 -12.81
CA GLN A 277 11.16 -22.28 -11.75
C GLN A 277 10.56 -23.66 -11.49
N ILE A 278 9.22 -23.76 -11.41
CA ILE A 278 8.53 -25.03 -11.28
C ILE A 278 8.82 -25.95 -12.47
N ALA A 279 8.76 -25.43 -13.70
CA ALA A 279 9.02 -26.22 -14.91
C ALA A 279 10.46 -26.78 -14.93
N VAL A 280 11.44 -25.96 -14.60
CA VAL A 280 12.86 -26.36 -14.52
C VAL A 280 13.06 -27.41 -13.44
N SER A 281 12.54 -27.18 -12.23
CA SER A 281 12.66 -28.15 -11.11
C SER A 281 11.99 -29.48 -11.43
N THR A 282 10.84 -29.43 -12.09
CA THR A 282 10.11 -30.63 -12.54
C THR A 282 10.91 -31.41 -13.59
N SER A 283 11.45 -30.72 -14.59
CA SER A 283 12.28 -31.33 -15.63
C SER A 283 13.51 -32.03 -15.04
N GLN A 284 14.17 -31.38 -14.08
CA GLN A 284 15.31 -31.94 -13.38
C GLN A 284 14.91 -33.18 -12.58
N PHE A 285 13.81 -33.10 -11.80
CA PHE A 285 13.30 -34.25 -11.04
C PHE A 285 12.95 -35.43 -11.91
N ILE A 286 12.28 -35.21 -13.06
CA ILE A 286 11.94 -36.28 -14.01
C ILE A 286 13.23 -36.88 -14.57
N GLY A 287 14.23 -36.09 -14.94
CA GLY A 287 15.54 -36.60 -15.44
C GLY A 287 16.26 -37.46 -14.40
N GLU A 288 16.28 -37.05 -13.14
CA GLU A 288 16.87 -37.81 -12.04
C GLU A 288 16.13 -39.16 -11.83
N ARG A 289 14.79 -39.14 -11.88
CA ARG A 289 13.98 -40.36 -11.71
C ARG A 289 14.13 -41.33 -12.88
N LEU A 290 14.20 -40.82 -14.12
CA LEU A 290 14.48 -41.67 -15.31
C LEU A 290 15.84 -42.35 -15.17
N GLY A 291 16.89 -41.66 -14.75
CA GLY A 291 18.20 -42.24 -14.53
C GLY A 291 18.19 -43.33 -13.46
N VAL A 292 17.41 -43.18 -12.39
CA VAL A 292 17.23 -44.27 -11.39
C VAL A 292 16.53 -45.45 -11.98
N ILE A 293 15.45 -45.25 -12.73
CA ILE A 293 14.67 -46.35 -13.35
C ILE A 293 15.50 -47.09 -14.42
N GLU A 294 16.28 -46.36 -15.25
CA GLU A 294 17.20 -46.94 -16.22
C GLU A 294 18.25 -47.82 -15.54
N ASN A 295 18.82 -47.38 -14.42
CA ASN A 295 19.77 -48.18 -13.64
C ASN A 295 19.10 -49.44 -13.05
N GLU A 296 17.88 -49.30 -12.48
CA GLU A 296 17.14 -50.46 -11.96
C GLU A 296 16.78 -51.49 -13.05
N LEU A 297 16.32 -51.02 -14.23
CA LEU A 297 16.07 -51.86 -15.40
C LEU A 297 17.36 -52.54 -15.87
N GLY A 298 18.48 -51.84 -15.95
CA GLY A 298 19.77 -52.41 -16.29
C GLY A 298 20.17 -53.56 -15.35
N HIS A 299 20.00 -53.41 -14.06
CA HIS A 299 20.23 -54.45 -13.06
C HIS A 299 19.27 -55.66 -13.21
N VAL A 300 17.99 -55.42 -13.54
CA VAL A 300 17.02 -56.50 -13.78
C VAL A 300 17.39 -57.26 -15.06
N ASP A 301 17.74 -56.61 -16.16
CA ASP A 301 18.19 -57.21 -17.40
C ASP A 301 19.48 -58.05 -17.23
N GLU A 302 20.44 -57.56 -16.45
CA GLU A 302 21.66 -58.28 -16.11
C GLU A 302 21.34 -59.53 -15.30
N ASN A 303 20.44 -59.46 -14.33
CA ASN A 303 19.97 -60.60 -13.54
C ASN A 303 19.23 -61.64 -14.41
N ILE A 304 18.36 -61.20 -15.32
CA ILE A 304 17.66 -62.10 -16.27
C ILE A 304 18.67 -62.81 -17.21
N SER A 305 19.64 -62.06 -17.73
CA SER A 305 20.71 -62.58 -18.58
C SER A 305 21.54 -63.64 -17.85
N ASN A 306 21.89 -63.41 -16.59
CA ASN A 306 22.62 -64.34 -15.74
C ASN A 306 21.83 -65.60 -15.40
N ILE A 307 20.51 -65.51 -15.28
CA ILE A 307 19.62 -66.73 -15.08
C ILE A 307 19.43 -67.51 -16.37
N SER A 308 19.39 -66.81 -17.50
CA SER A 308 19.15 -67.50 -18.83
C SER A 308 20.41 -68.22 -19.37
N CYS A 309 21.62 -67.82 -18.95
CA CYS A 309 22.87 -68.37 -19.41
C CYS A 309 23.16 -69.80 -18.94
N PRO A 310 22.71 -70.36 -17.78
CA PRO A 310 23.03 -71.71 -17.34
C PRO A 310 22.20 -72.81 -18.04
N MET A 311 21.06 -72.48 -18.67
CA MET A 311 20.22 -73.53 -19.32
C MET A 311 20.69 -74.04 -20.68
N SER A 312 21.66 -73.40 -21.34
CA SER A 312 22.10 -73.83 -22.71
C SER A 312 23.30 -74.74 -22.74
N LYS A 313 23.77 -75.29 -21.60
CA LYS A 313 24.93 -76.22 -21.56
C LYS A 313 24.63 -77.54 -20.96
N GLN A 314 23.50 -78.20 -21.30
CA GLN A 314 23.38 -79.65 -21.14
C GLN A 314 23.55 -80.31 -22.50
N PRO A 315 24.65 -81.11 -22.78
CA PRO A 315 24.75 -81.90 -23.95
C PRO A 315 23.78 -83.08 -23.84
N LEU A 316 22.89 -83.20 -24.81
CA LEU A 316 22.09 -84.42 -25.01
C LEU A 316 23.04 -85.60 -25.28
N THR A 317 23.34 -86.41 -24.28
CA THR A 317 24.00 -87.72 -24.46
C THR A 317 22.94 -88.71 -24.85
N TYR A 318 22.89 -89.09 -26.14
CA TYR A 318 22.16 -90.29 -26.63
C TYR A 318 22.94 -91.52 -26.31
N ILE A 319 22.30 -92.50 -25.62
CA ILE A 319 22.62 -93.95 -25.64
C ILE A 319 21.55 -94.64 -26.44
#